data_6b8383e77fe2f33dfe8c2eaa7b2f4110
#
_entry.id   6b8383e77fe2f33dfe8c2eaa7b2f4110
#
_cell.length_a   1.000
_cell.length_b   1.000
_cell.length_c   1.000
_cell.angle_alpha   90.00
_cell.angle_beta   90.00
_cell.angle_gamma   90.00
#
_symmetry.space_group_name_H-M   'P 1'
#
loop_
_entity.id
_entity.type
_entity.pdbx_description
1 polymer ?
#
loop_
_entity_poly.entity_id
_entity_poly.type
_entity_poly.pdbx_seq_one_letter_code
_entity_poly.pdbx_strand_id
1 'polypeptide(L)'
;MTSMHYYQKIKKISILKTKIIFILSFLCVISSGLYAQERQRFSPERFEAELEQFITTDACLTPEESARFFPLYREMRKKQRYILDKNRFMRHIDFNDDKECAEAIRNNDANDIELKKCQREYHEKFMKILPASKVFRIIRSEDKFHRRVFRKAFNRRGK
;
A
#
# COMPACT_ATOMS: atom_id res chain seq x y z
N MET A 1 -1.47 65.73 35.42
CA MET A 1 -0.40 64.75 35.19
C MET A 1 -0.89 63.24 35.06
N THR A 2 -2.06 62.93 35.48
CA THR A 2 -2.57 61.50 35.57
C THR A 2 -3.02 60.91 34.25
N SER A 3 -3.46 61.68 33.24
CA SER A 3 -4.01 61.23 31.97
C SER A 3 -2.96 60.55 31.02
N MET A 4 -1.74 61.09 31.02
CA MET A 4 -0.67 60.61 30.12
C MET A 4 -0.10 59.28 30.56
N HIS A 5 -0.10 58.98 31.86
CA HIS A 5 0.36 57.70 32.38
C HIS A 5 -0.62 56.58 32.10
N TYR A 6 -1.92 56.85 32.08
CA TYR A 6 -2.97 55.90 31.74
C TYR A 6 -2.94 55.52 30.26
N TYR A 7 -2.70 56.47 29.38
CA TYR A 7 -2.59 56.26 27.93
C TYR A 7 -1.39 55.36 27.56
N GLN A 8 -0.25 55.58 28.22
CA GLN A 8 0.95 54.74 28.03
C GLN A 8 0.74 53.32 28.50
N LYS A 9 -0.01 53.12 29.59
CA LYS A 9 -0.34 51.80 30.13
C LYS A 9 -1.25 50.99 29.17
N ILE A 10 -2.26 51.63 28.58
CA ILE A 10 -3.16 51.00 27.59
C ILE A 10 -2.39 50.65 26.33
N LYS A 11 -1.53 51.50 25.82
CA LYS A 11 -0.70 51.25 24.66
C LYS A 11 0.26 50.08 24.87
N LYS A 12 0.88 49.94 26.05
CA LYS A 12 1.71 48.78 26.42
C LYS A 12 0.92 47.48 26.45
N ILE A 13 -0.30 47.48 27.00
CA ILE A 13 -1.19 46.32 27.07
C ILE A 13 -1.65 45.90 25.68
N SER A 14 -1.97 46.84 24.80
CA SER A 14 -2.34 46.59 23.42
C SER A 14 -1.20 45.92 22.63
N ILE A 15 0.01 46.44 22.74
CA ILE A 15 1.22 45.89 22.09
C ILE A 15 1.51 44.47 22.61
N LEU A 16 1.34 44.24 23.91
CA LEU A 16 1.55 42.92 24.52
C LEU A 16 0.52 41.90 24.02
N LYS A 17 -0.76 42.29 23.93
CA LYS A 17 -1.83 41.44 23.37
C LYS A 17 -1.56 41.08 21.91
N THR A 18 -1.13 42.02 21.09
CA THR A 18 -0.78 41.77 19.68
C THR A 18 0.39 40.80 19.56
N LYS A 19 1.45 40.97 20.38
CA LYS A 19 2.59 40.03 20.40
C LYS A 19 2.17 38.63 20.82
N ILE A 20 1.28 38.47 21.80
CA ILE A 20 0.77 37.17 22.26
C ILE A 20 -0.05 36.50 21.14
N ILE A 21 -0.89 37.24 20.40
CA ILE A 21 -1.67 36.72 19.26
C ILE A 21 -0.73 36.26 18.15
N PHE A 22 0.32 37.00 17.83
CA PHE A 22 1.31 36.56 16.82
C PHE A 22 2.08 35.32 17.25
N ILE A 23 2.45 35.17 18.53
CA ILE A 23 3.12 33.99 19.07
C ILE A 23 2.18 32.77 19.02
N LEU A 24 0.91 32.93 19.41
CA LEU A 24 -0.10 31.87 19.34
C LEU A 24 -0.39 31.45 17.89
N SER A 25 -0.48 32.38 16.95
CA SER A 25 -0.65 32.12 15.52
C SER A 25 0.56 31.35 14.94
N PHE A 26 1.77 31.73 15.35
CA PHE A 26 3.00 31.06 14.92
C PHE A 26 3.11 29.64 15.50
N LEU A 27 2.67 29.40 16.74
CA LEU A 27 2.60 28.09 17.36
C LEU A 27 1.61 27.14 16.61
N CYS A 28 0.48 27.68 16.16
CA CYS A 28 -0.51 26.89 15.38
C CYS A 28 0.04 26.43 14.02
N VAL A 29 0.91 27.22 13.38
CA VAL A 29 1.52 26.86 12.10
C VAL A 29 2.56 25.75 12.27
N ILE A 30 3.28 25.72 13.40
CA ILE A 30 4.27 24.67 13.69
C ILE A 30 3.59 23.33 14.01
N SER A 31 2.44 23.34 14.70
CA SER A 31 1.72 22.11 15.04
C SER A 31 1.11 21.40 13.81
N SER A 32 0.78 22.11 12.75
CA SER A 32 0.29 21.51 11.50
C SER A 32 1.38 20.77 10.72
N GLY A 33 2.66 21.05 10.92
CA GLY A 33 3.78 20.38 10.26
C GLY A 33 4.18 19.04 10.87
N LEU A 34 3.81 18.77 12.12
CA LEU A 34 4.20 17.54 12.83
C LEU A 34 3.34 16.32 12.50
N TYR A 35 2.16 16.49 11.90
CA TYR A 35 1.29 15.39 11.49
C TYR A 35 1.64 14.79 10.11
N ALA A 36 2.58 15.37 9.37
CA ALA A 36 2.89 14.97 8.00
C ALA A 36 3.96 13.89 7.86
N GLN A 37 4.52 13.36 8.95
CA GLN A 37 5.63 12.41 8.89
C GLN A 37 5.35 11.11 9.64
N GLU A 38 4.10 10.61 9.56
CA GLU A 38 3.83 9.21 9.83
C GLU A 38 4.52 8.41 8.72
N ARG A 39 5.62 7.73 9.04
CA ARG A 39 6.22 6.73 8.15
C ARG A 39 5.09 5.78 7.80
N GLN A 40 4.59 5.86 6.57
CA GLN A 40 3.53 4.98 6.09
C GLN A 40 4.02 3.54 6.24
N ARG A 41 3.63 2.91 7.37
CA ARG A 41 3.81 1.48 7.56
C ARG A 41 3.11 0.78 6.40
N PHE A 42 3.75 -0.23 5.85
CA PHE A 42 3.13 -1.06 4.83
C PHE A 42 1.83 -1.65 5.41
N SER A 43 0.69 -1.29 4.80
CA SER A 43 -0.61 -1.89 5.11
C SER A 43 -0.99 -2.78 3.93
N PRO A 44 -1.16 -4.11 4.18
CA PRO A 44 -1.63 -5.04 3.15
C PRO A 44 -2.97 -4.62 2.55
N GLU A 45 -3.89 -4.12 3.37
CA GLU A 45 -5.24 -3.69 2.95
C GLU A 45 -5.15 -2.49 2.00
N ARG A 46 -4.32 -1.52 2.33
CA ARG A 46 -4.08 -0.35 1.48
C ARG A 46 -3.41 -0.75 0.17
N PHE A 47 -2.46 -1.66 0.23
CA PHE A 47 -1.79 -2.19 -0.97
C PHE A 47 -2.80 -2.87 -1.90
N GLU A 48 -3.70 -3.69 -1.37
CA GLU A 48 -4.74 -4.36 -2.16
C GLU A 48 -5.74 -3.36 -2.75
N ALA A 49 -6.17 -2.36 -1.99
CA ALA A 49 -7.05 -1.30 -2.48
C ALA A 49 -6.38 -0.49 -3.62
N GLU A 50 -5.10 -0.12 -3.47
CA GLU A 50 -4.34 0.58 -4.52
C GLU A 50 -4.17 -0.30 -5.77
N LEU A 51 -3.97 -1.60 -5.62
CA LEU A 51 -3.88 -2.56 -6.73
C LEU A 51 -5.21 -2.68 -7.46
N GLU A 52 -6.33 -2.86 -6.75
CA GLU A 52 -7.66 -2.95 -7.35
C GLU A 52 -8.02 -1.66 -8.11
N GLN A 53 -7.73 -0.50 -7.54
CA GLN A 53 -7.94 0.78 -8.21
C GLN A 53 -7.08 0.92 -9.47
N PHE A 54 -5.81 0.49 -9.40
CA PHE A 54 -4.91 0.53 -10.54
C PHE A 54 -5.40 -0.40 -11.66
N ILE A 55 -5.79 -1.64 -11.35
CA ILE A 55 -6.36 -2.59 -12.31
C ILE A 55 -7.61 -2.02 -12.97
N THR A 56 -8.54 -1.47 -12.18
CA THR A 56 -9.78 -0.86 -12.67
C THR A 56 -9.49 0.22 -13.72
N THR A 57 -8.53 1.08 -13.43
CA THR A 57 -8.18 2.20 -14.33
C THR A 57 -7.39 1.72 -15.56
N ASP A 58 -6.34 0.92 -15.38
CA ASP A 58 -5.43 0.51 -16.48
C ASP A 58 -6.08 -0.51 -17.44
N ALA A 59 -6.97 -1.38 -16.93
CA ALA A 59 -7.75 -2.33 -17.75
C ALA A 59 -9.10 -1.75 -18.23
N CYS A 60 -9.45 -0.52 -17.87
CA CYS A 60 -10.70 0.15 -18.22
C CYS A 60 -11.93 -0.68 -17.86
N LEU A 61 -12.00 -1.18 -16.60
CA LEU A 61 -13.17 -1.92 -16.14
C LEU A 61 -14.34 -0.98 -15.86
N THR A 62 -15.54 -1.36 -16.31
CA THR A 62 -16.77 -0.68 -15.89
C THR A 62 -17.11 -1.01 -14.43
N PRO A 63 -17.99 -0.23 -13.76
CA PRO A 63 -18.46 -0.56 -12.43
C PRO A 63 -19.06 -1.98 -12.32
N GLU A 64 -19.86 -2.39 -13.34
CA GLU A 64 -20.50 -3.71 -13.39
C GLU A 64 -19.48 -4.84 -13.59
N GLU A 65 -18.46 -4.61 -14.42
CA GLU A 65 -17.37 -5.56 -14.62
C GLU A 65 -16.55 -5.70 -13.34
N SER A 66 -16.21 -4.59 -12.69
CA SER A 66 -15.50 -4.56 -11.41
C SER A 66 -16.25 -5.30 -10.31
N ALA A 67 -17.57 -5.09 -10.20
CA ALA A 67 -18.42 -5.74 -9.21
C ALA A 67 -18.45 -7.27 -9.36
N ARG A 68 -18.37 -7.79 -10.59
CA ARG A 68 -18.31 -9.24 -10.86
C ARG A 68 -16.90 -9.82 -10.74
N PHE A 69 -15.88 -9.05 -11.09
CA PHE A 69 -14.49 -9.51 -11.14
C PHE A 69 -13.82 -9.57 -9.77
N PHE A 70 -13.86 -8.48 -8.98
CA PHE A 70 -13.08 -8.39 -7.75
C PHE A 70 -13.43 -9.40 -6.67
N PRO A 71 -14.66 -9.89 -6.47
CA PRO A 71 -14.91 -10.97 -5.54
C PRO A 71 -14.12 -12.24 -5.86
N LEU A 72 -14.09 -12.65 -7.14
CA LEU A 72 -13.31 -13.82 -7.59
C LEU A 72 -11.79 -13.56 -7.53
N TYR A 73 -11.38 -12.34 -7.83
CA TYR A 73 -9.96 -11.93 -7.74
C TYR A 73 -9.45 -12.01 -6.28
N ARG A 74 -10.21 -11.51 -5.33
CA ARG A 74 -9.87 -11.59 -3.90
C ARG A 74 -9.82 -13.05 -3.41
N GLU A 75 -10.71 -13.89 -3.89
CA GLU A 75 -10.70 -15.33 -3.58
C GLU A 75 -9.41 -15.98 -4.10
N MET A 76 -9.02 -15.72 -5.35
CA MET A 76 -7.74 -16.14 -5.90
C MET A 76 -6.57 -15.68 -5.03
N ARG A 77 -6.51 -14.38 -4.70
CA ARG A 77 -5.44 -13.80 -3.88
C ARG A 77 -5.35 -14.46 -2.50
N LYS A 78 -6.48 -14.79 -1.88
CA LYS A 78 -6.51 -15.51 -0.60
C LYS A 78 -5.91 -16.92 -0.73
N LYS A 79 -6.28 -17.67 -1.79
CA LYS A 79 -5.71 -19.01 -2.04
C LYS A 79 -4.21 -18.93 -2.33
N GLN A 80 -3.76 -17.97 -3.14
CA GLN A 80 -2.35 -17.75 -3.40
C GLN A 80 -1.55 -17.47 -2.13
N ARG A 81 -2.07 -16.60 -1.25
CA ARG A 81 -1.42 -16.33 0.05
C ARG A 81 -1.28 -17.60 0.88
N TYR A 82 -2.33 -18.41 0.96
CA TYR A 82 -2.28 -19.69 1.69
C TYR A 82 -1.21 -20.62 1.13
N ILE A 83 -1.07 -20.74 -0.22
CA ILE A 83 -0.03 -21.56 -0.85
C ILE A 83 1.37 -21.01 -0.50
N LEU A 84 1.56 -19.70 -0.62
CA LEU A 84 2.83 -19.04 -0.30
C LEU A 84 3.22 -19.16 1.19
N ASP A 85 2.24 -19.19 2.08
CA ASP A 85 2.48 -19.35 3.52
C ASP A 85 3.03 -20.75 3.87
N LYS A 86 2.76 -21.78 3.04
CA LYS A 86 3.37 -23.11 3.21
C LYS A 86 4.90 -23.05 3.12
N ASN A 87 5.47 -22.07 2.43
CA ASN A 87 6.93 -21.92 2.27
C ASN A 87 7.61 -21.21 3.46
N ARG A 88 6.87 -20.87 4.52
CA ARG A 88 7.48 -20.19 5.69
C ARG A 88 8.54 -21.02 6.41
N PHE A 89 8.43 -22.36 6.36
CA PHE A 89 9.41 -23.24 6.97
C PHE A 89 10.82 -23.12 6.32
N MET A 90 10.91 -22.73 5.05
CA MET A 90 12.20 -22.53 4.36
C MET A 90 13.08 -21.43 4.98
N ARG A 91 12.57 -20.65 5.93
CA ARG A 91 13.36 -19.64 6.65
C ARG A 91 14.31 -20.23 7.71
N HIS A 92 14.16 -21.51 8.03
CA HIS A 92 14.88 -22.18 9.11
C HIS A 92 15.67 -23.40 8.63
N ILE A 93 15.93 -23.52 7.30
CA ILE A 93 16.65 -24.64 6.70
C ILE A 93 18.14 -24.54 7.06
N ASP A 94 18.73 -25.66 7.50
CA ASP A 94 20.18 -25.77 7.61
C ASP A 94 20.80 -26.00 6.22
N PHE A 95 21.50 -24.99 5.71
CA PHE A 95 22.18 -25.05 4.42
C PHE A 95 23.34 -26.06 4.37
N ASN A 96 23.75 -26.63 5.49
CA ASN A 96 24.77 -27.68 5.55
C ASN A 96 24.17 -29.09 5.49
N ASP A 97 22.84 -29.22 5.57
CA ASP A 97 22.14 -30.51 5.38
C ASP A 97 21.60 -30.61 3.96
N ASP A 98 22.26 -31.41 3.11
CA ASP A 98 21.89 -31.65 1.72
C ASP A 98 20.48 -32.27 1.57
N LYS A 99 20.04 -33.09 2.54
CA LYS A 99 18.70 -33.71 2.49
C LYS A 99 17.63 -32.68 2.75
N GLU A 100 17.82 -31.84 3.76
CA GLU A 100 16.90 -30.74 4.09
C GLU A 100 16.83 -29.73 2.94
N CYS A 101 17.97 -29.37 2.36
CA CYS A 101 18.03 -28.52 1.18
C CYS A 101 17.29 -29.12 -0.03
N ALA A 102 17.52 -30.41 -0.32
CA ALA A 102 16.85 -31.09 -1.44
C ALA A 102 15.33 -31.20 -1.24
N GLU A 103 14.87 -31.41 0.00
CA GLU A 103 13.45 -31.43 0.33
C GLU A 103 12.83 -30.03 0.19
N ALA A 104 13.52 -29.01 0.65
CA ALA A 104 13.08 -27.62 0.51
C ALA A 104 12.93 -27.20 -0.97
N ILE A 105 13.86 -27.58 -1.84
CA ILE A 105 13.77 -27.33 -3.29
C ILE A 105 12.52 -28.02 -3.85
N ARG A 106 12.32 -29.31 -3.58
CA ARG A 106 11.13 -30.04 -4.08
C ARG A 106 9.81 -29.45 -3.58
N ASN A 107 9.76 -29.03 -2.30
CA ASN A 107 8.58 -28.42 -1.73
C ASN A 107 8.30 -27.02 -2.35
N ASN A 108 9.35 -26.25 -2.61
CA ASN A 108 9.21 -24.96 -3.30
C ASN A 108 8.65 -25.16 -4.71
N ASP A 109 9.22 -26.07 -5.49
CA ASP A 109 8.76 -26.38 -6.84
C ASP A 109 7.31 -26.87 -6.86
N ALA A 110 6.93 -27.73 -5.91
CA ALA A 110 5.55 -28.21 -5.77
C ALA A 110 4.58 -27.05 -5.47
N ASN A 111 4.97 -26.12 -4.59
CA ASN A 111 4.16 -24.93 -4.27
C ASN A 111 4.05 -23.97 -5.46
N ASP A 112 5.11 -23.79 -6.25
CA ASP A 112 5.08 -22.95 -7.46
C ASP A 112 4.14 -23.56 -8.51
N ILE A 113 4.14 -24.89 -8.66
CA ILE A 113 3.19 -25.59 -9.54
C ILE A 113 1.75 -25.40 -9.03
N GLU A 114 1.50 -25.55 -7.72
CA GLU A 114 0.18 -25.36 -7.11
C GLU A 114 -0.30 -23.90 -7.33
N LEU A 115 0.60 -22.92 -7.16
CA LEU A 115 0.31 -21.52 -7.40
C LEU A 115 -0.10 -21.25 -8.86
N LYS A 116 0.62 -21.84 -9.84
CA LYS A 116 0.31 -21.73 -11.25
C LYS A 116 -0.99 -22.42 -11.63
N LYS A 117 -1.30 -23.57 -11.03
CA LYS A 117 -2.61 -24.24 -11.19
C LYS A 117 -3.74 -23.37 -10.65
N CYS A 118 -3.58 -22.78 -9.48
CA CYS A 118 -4.54 -21.83 -8.91
C CYS A 118 -4.77 -20.64 -9.85
N GLN A 119 -3.70 -19.99 -10.35
CA GLN A 119 -3.83 -18.88 -11.28
C GLN A 119 -4.62 -19.28 -12.54
N ARG A 120 -4.29 -20.43 -13.15
CA ARG A 120 -4.99 -20.93 -14.34
C ARG A 120 -6.48 -21.14 -14.09
N GLU A 121 -6.84 -21.78 -12.96
CA GLU A 121 -8.25 -22.01 -12.58
C GLU A 121 -9.02 -20.68 -12.52
N TYR A 122 -8.45 -19.65 -11.90
CA TYR A 122 -9.12 -18.36 -11.78
C TYR A 122 -9.12 -17.57 -13.08
N HIS A 123 -8.10 -17.67 -13.92
CA HIS A 123 -8.12 -17.06 -15.25
C HIS A 123 -9.27 -17.62 -16.08
N GLU A 124 -9.54 -18.94 -16.02
CA GLU A 124 -10.70 -19.55 -16.66
C GLU A 124 -12.03 -19.02 -16.10
N LYS A 125 -12.13 -18.83 -14.77
CA LYS A 125 -13.31 -18.21 -14.15
C LYS A 125 -13.50 -16.78 -14.61
N PHE A 126 -12.41 -16.00 -14.71
CA PHE A 126 -12.45 -14.62 -15.19
C PHE A 126 -12.91 -14.54 -16.64
N MET A 127 -12.45 -15.43 -17.51
CA MET A 127 -12.87 -15.48 -18.91
C MET A 127 -14.34 -15.89 -19.10
N LYS A 128 -14.99 -16.46 -18.08
CA LYS A 128 -16.45 -16.70 -18.10
C LYS A 128 -17.28 -15.44 -17.84
N ILE A 129 -16.71 -14.42 -17.20
CA ILE A 129 -17.41 -13.20 -16.80
C ILE A 129 -16.93 -11.94 -17.52
N LEU A 130 -15.75 -11.99 -18.15
CA LEU A 130 -15.15 -10.91 -18.92
C LEU A 130 -14.57 -11.43 -20.23
N PRO A 131 -14.49 -10.60 -21.28
CA PRO A 131 -13.77 -10.96 -22.50
C PRO A 131 -12.31 -11.29 -22.21
N ALA A 132 -11.73 -12.28 -22.90
CA ALA A 132 -10.35 -12.71 -22.73
C ALA A 132 -9.34 -11.55 -22.90
N SER A 133 -9.62 -10.61 -23.79
CA SER A 133 -8.81 -9.39 -23.99
C SER A 133 -8.76 -8.52 -22.73
N LYS A 134 -9.87 -8.39 -21.99
CA LYS A 134 -9.91 -7.67 -20.71
C LYS A 134 -9.17 -8.43 -19.62
N VAL A 135 -9.37 -9.75 -19.51
CA VAL A 135 -8.62 -10.59 -18.57
C VAL A 135 -7.12 -10.46 -18.80
N PHE A 136 -6.66 -10.48 -20.05
CA PHE A 136 -5.26 -10.29 -20.39
C PHE A 136 -4.76 -8.89 -19.99
N ARG A 137 -5.55 -7.83 -20.20
CA ARG A 137 -5.21 -6.48 -19.72
C ARG A 137 -5.07 -6.43 -18.20
N ILE A 138 -5.97 -7.08 -17.46
CA ILE A 138 -5.92 -7.17 -16.00
C ILE A 138 -4.60 -7.80 -15.54
N ILE A 139 -4.21 -8.94 -16.12
CA ILE A 139 -2.95 -9.62 -15.81
C ILE A 139 -1.75 -8.69 -16.07
N ARG A 140 -1.76 -7.98 -17.20
CA ARG A 140 -0.70 -6.99 -17.51
C ARG A 140 -0.70 -5.79 -16.58
N SER A 141 -1.88 -5.36 -16.11
CA SER A 141 -2.00 -4.26 -15.14
C SER A 141 -1.44 -4.66 -13.79
N GLU A 142 -1.73 -5.87 -13.32
CA GLU A 142 -1.15 -6.41 -12.08
C GLU A 142 0.39 -6.41 -12.15
N ASP A 143 0.98 -6.93 -13.23
CA ASP A 143 2.42 -6.92 -13.47
C ASP A 143 3.01 -5.49 -13.47
N LYS A 144 2.34 -4.53 -14.12
CA LYS A 144 2.76 -3.12 -14.13
C LYS A 144 2.77 -2.52 -12.73
N PHE A 145 1.71 -2.80 -11.95
CA PHE A 145 1.59 -2.31 -10.59
C PHE A 145 2.74 -2.81 -9.72
N HIS A 146 3.01 -4.12 -9.74
CA HIS A 146 4.11 -4.73 -8.98
C HIS A 146 5.46 -4.13 -9.35
N ARG A 147 5.76 -3.98 -10.64
CA ARG A 147 6.99 -3.32 -11.10
C ARG A 147 7.09 -1.86 -10.63
N ARG A 148 5.97 -1.11 -10.65
CA ARG A 148 5.93 0.28 -10.17
C ARG A 148 6.21 0.37 -8.66
N VAL A 149 5.60 -0.49 -7.86
CA VAL A 149 5.80 -0.53 -6.40
C VAL A 149 7.25 -0.91 -6.08
N PHE A 150 7.79 -1.95 -6.73
CA PHE A 150 9.18 -2.37 -6.56
C PHE A 150 10.16 -1.23 -6.87
N ARG A 151 9.99 -0.55 -8.01
CA ARG A 151 10.83 0.59 -8.40
C ARG A 151 10.76 1.75 -7.38
N LYS A 152 9.56 2.05 -6.86
CA LYS A 152 9.41 3.07 -5.80
C LYS A 152 10.13 2.67 -4.52
N ALA A 153 10.05 1.41 -4.11
CA ALA A 153 10.74 0.91 -2.92
C ALA A 153 12.25 0.96 -3.07
N PHE A 154 12.78 0.60 -4.25
CA PHE A 154 14.20 0.67 -4.56
C PHE A 154 14.74 2.11 -4.52
N ASN A 155 14.07 3.05 -5.17
CA ASN A 155 14.47 4.45 -5.20
C ASN A 155 14.42 5.14 -3.84
N ARG A 156 13.61 4.63 -2.89
CA ARG A 156 13.58 5.14 -1.50
C ARG A 156 14.75 4.66 -0.65
N ARG A 157 15.38 3.54 -0.99
CA ARG A 157 16.55 2.99 -0.26
C ARG A 157 17.87 3.63 -0.70
N GLY A 158 17.90 4.27 -1.87
CA GLY A 158 19.08 4.93 -2.42
C GLY A 158 19.19 6.43 -2.10
N LYS A 159 18.28 6.94 -1.25
CA LYS A 159 18.33 8.30 -0.68
C LYS A 159 18.48 8.21 0.84
#